data_73741b0767c8d705caa0a866f2b14432
#
_entry.id   73741b0767c8d705caa0a866f2b14432
#
_cell.length_a   1.000
_cell.length_b   1.000
_cell.length_c   1.000
_cell.angle_alpha   90.00
_cell.angle_beta   90.00
_cell.angle_gamma   90.00
#
_symmetry.space_group_name_H-M   'P 1'
#
loop_
_entity.id
_entity.type
_entity.pdbx_description
1 polymer ?
#
loop_
_entity_poly.entity_id
_entity_poly.type
_entity_poly.pdbx_seq_one_letter_code
_entity_poly.pdbx_strand_id
1 'polypeptide(L)'
;RPESDSKIFDGVTTEICGNCGFSAFPLQGKILERRTQGLAKYGIVPTWQSAAEFYDVAEKARSSINRAFLVGHGNIRACTLEYENRAPDPYELVQMGREVEEAMQAGAFGMSSGLIYPPGCYAKTWELTEMCKMIKKYDGFYSTHIRNEGDTLEDALSEAIEISKRS
;
A
#
# COMPACT_ATOMS: atom_id res chain seq x y z
N ARG A 1 8.80 0.41 -17.56
CA ARG A 1 9.43 -0.44 -18.59
C ARG A 1 9.59 -1.85 -18.04
N PRO A 2 9.08 -2.88 -18.69
CA PRO A 2 9.16 -4.26 -18.18
C PRO A 2 10.58 -4.82 -18.20
N GLU A 3 11.43 -4.33 -19.08
CA GLU A 3 12.82 -4.76 -19.22
C GLU A 3 13.67 -4.53 -17.96
N SER A 4 13.35 -3.51 -17.18
CA SER A 4 14.04 -3.19 -15.91
C SER A 4 15.57 -3.22 -15.97
N ASP A 5 16.15 -2.83 -17.11
CA ASP A 5 17.58 -2.95 -17.41
C ASP A 5 18.48 -2.35 -16.34
N SER A 6 18.13 -1.17 -15.81
CA SER A 6 18.88 -0.53 -14.73
C SER A 6 18.97 -1.40 -13.47
N LYS A 7 17.93 -2.16 -13.16
CA LYS A 7 17.90 -3.07 -12.00
C LYS A 7 18.80 -4.27 -12.22
N ILE A 8 18.68 -4.89 -13.39
CA ILE A 8 19.47 -6.09 -13.74
C ILE A 8 20.96 -5.77 -13.80
N PHE A 9 21.33 -4.64 -14.41
CA PHE A 9 22.74 -4.23 -14.47
C PHE A 9 23.33 -3.90 -13.10
N ASP A 10 22.49 -3.50 -12.13
CA ASP A 10 22.90 -3.35 -10.72
C ASP A 10 22.86 -4.67 -9.93
N GLY A 11 22.54 -5.79 -10.58
CA GLY A 11 22.46 -7.12 -9.94
C GLY A 11 21.19 -7.38 -9.16
N VAL A 12 20.15 -6.51 -9.28
CA VAL A 12 18.87 -6.67 -8.60
C VAL A 12 18.01 -7.65 -9.39
N THR A 13 17.69 -8.79 -8.80
CA THR A 13 16.84 -9.82 -9.40
C THR A 13 15.41 -9.84 -8.81
N THR A 14 15.20 -9.17 -7.68
CA THR A 14 13.91 -9.09 -6.98
C THR A 14 13.73 -7.72 -6.33
N GLU A 15 12.57 -7.12 -6.46
CA GLU A 15 12.23 -5.88 -5.76
C GLU A 15 10.88 -5.98 -5.04
N ILE A 16 10.75 -5.25 -3.93
CA ILE A 16 9.50 -5.11 -3.19
C ILE A 16 8.93 -3.73 -3.48
N CYS A 17 7.76 -3.72 -4.12
CA CYS A 17 7.05 -2.51 -4.55
C CYS A 17 5.86 -2.20 -3.64
N GLY A 18 5.38 -0.94 -3.68
CA GLY A 18 4.21 -0.53 -2.90
C GLY A 18 4.57 -0.09 -1.49
N ASN A 19 5.78 0.43 -1.26
CA ASN A 19 6.22 0.97 0.01
C ASN A 19 5.57 2.33 0.33
N CYS A 20 5.76 2.79 1.58
CA CYS A 20 5.35 4.10 2.07
C CYS A 20 3.83 4.36 1.97
N GLY A 21 3.00 3.33 2.03
CA GLY A 21 1.55 3.44 1.98
C GLY A 21 0.97 3.72 0.59
N PHE A 22 1.80 3.74 -0.46
CA PHE A 22 1.38 3.93 -1.84
C PHE A 22 1.71 2.71 -2.69
N SER A 23 0.68 2.17 -3.33
CA SER A 23 0.79 0.95 -4.16
C SER A 23 0.13 1.13 -5.52
N ALA A 24 0.27 0.12 -6.37
CA ALA A 24 -0.42 0.07 -7.65
C ALA A 24 -1.92 -0.21 -7.50
N PHE A 25 -2.35 -0.76 -6.38
CA PHE A 25 -3.72 -1.15 -6.05
C PHE A 25 -4.01 -0.96 -4.54
N PRO A 26 -5.28 -0.84 -4.09
CA PRO A 26 -6.45 -0.60 -4.92
C PRO A 26 -6.45 0.81 -5.52
N LEU A 27 -7.19 1.00 -6.62
CA LEU A 27 -7.36 2.30 -7.28
C LEU A 27 -8.83 2.54 -7.59
N GLN A 28 -9.53 3.29 -6.74
CA GLN A 28 -10.95 3.60 -6.92
C GLN A 28 -11.22 5.10 -6.64
N GLY A 29 -12.28 5.66 -7.20
CA GLY A 29 -12.67 7.04 -6.93
C GLY A 29 -11.54 8.05 -7.19
N LYS A 30 -11.35 8.98 -6.26
CA LYS A 30 -10.37 10.08 -6.41
C LYS A 30 -8.91 9.63 -6.53
N ILE A 31 -8.54 8.49 -5.93
CA ILE A 31 -7.16 8.03 -6.08
C ILE A 31 -6.89 7.50 -7.49
N LEU A 32 -7.88 6.86 -8.13
CA LEU A 32 -7.78 6.44 -9.53
C LEU A 32 -7.58 7.66 -10.45
N GLU A 33 -8.38 8.71 -10.25
CA GLU A 33 -8.26 9.96 -11.02
C GLU A 33 -6.87 10.58 -10.89
N ARG A 34 -6.38 10.73 -9.64
CA ARG A 34 -5.03 11.28 -9.36
C ARG A 34 -3.91 10.42 -9.94
N ARG A 35 -4.03 9.10 -9.85
CA ARG A 35 -3.03 8.18 -10.42
C ARG A 35 -3.03 8.24 -11.94
N THR A 36 -4.21 8.27 -12.56
CA THR A 36 -4.34 8.42 -14.01
C THR A 36 -3.66 9.70 -14.49
N GLN A 37 -3.93 10.83 -13.85
CA GLN A 37 -3.26 12.10 -14.17
C GLN A 37 -1.73 12.04 -13.96
N GLY A 38 -1.28 11.47 -12.84
CA GLY A 38 0.14 11.35 -12.52
C GLY A 38 0.91 10.41 -13.46
N LEU A 39 0.27 9.37 -13.97
CA LEU A 39 0.88 8.37 -14.85
C LEU A 39 0.78 8.74 -16.33
N ALA A 40 -0.12 9.65 -16.70
CA ALA A 40 -0.33 10.09 -18.09
C ALA A 40 0.95 10.60 -18.75
N LYS A 41 1.81 11.30 -18.00
CA LYS A 41 3.12 11.78 -18.48
C LYS A 41 4.09 10.67 -18.88
N TYR A 42 3.84 9.43 -18.42
CA TYR A 42 4.60 8.24 -18.80
C TYR A 42 3.88 7.39 -19.84
N GLY A 43 2.73 7.86 -20.37
CA GLY A 43 1.89 7.11 -21.31
C GLY A 43 1.17 5.91 -20.68
N ILE A 44 1.02 5.90 -19.34
CA ILE A 44 0.37 4.81 -18.62
C ILE A 44 -1.03 5.26 -18.20
N VAL A 45 -2.02 4.47 -18.58
CA VAL A 45 -3.41 4.61 -18.13
C VAL A 45 -3.76 3.36 -17.32
N PRO A 46 -4.07 3.48 -16.03
CA PRO A 46 -4.49 2.33 -15.23
C PRO A 46 -5.77 1.72 -15.81
N THR A 47 -5.73 0.44 -16.14
CA THR A 47 -6.87 -0.35 -16.61
C THR A 47 -7.37 -1.31 -15.54
N TRP A 48 -6.87 -1.19 -14.33
CA TRP A 48 -7.17 -2.01 -13.15
C TRP A 48 -7.62 -1.14 -11.98
N GLN A 49 -8.42 -1.72 -11.10
CA GLN A 49 -8.85 -1.11 -9.84
C GLN A 49 -8.45 -1.98 -8.64
N SER A 50 -8.56 -3.30 -8.77
CA SER A 50 -8.22 -4.28 -7.74
C SER A 50 -6.79 -4.81 -7.86
N ALA A 51 -6.35 -5.54 -6.84
CA ALA A 51 -5.08 -6.25 -6.85
C ALA A 51 -5.05 -7.35 -7.91
N ALA A 52 -6.12 -8.15 -8.03
CA ALA A 52 -6.20 -9.23 -9.00
C ALA A 52 -6.06 -8.71 -10.44
N GLU A 53 -6.82 -7.65 -10.78
CA GLU A 53 -6.72 -7.03 -12.11
C GLU A 53 -5.31 -6.47 -12.38
N PHE A 54 -4.67 -5.89 -11.36
CA PHE A 54 -3.29 -5.42 -11.49
C PHE A 54 -2.32 -6.56 -11.78
N TYR A 55 -2.43 -7.69 -11.07
CA TYR A 55 -1.56 -8.85 -11.30
C TYR A 55 -1.74 -9.42 -12.70
N ASP A 56 -2.96 -9.47 -13.24
CA ASP A 56 -3.21 -9.87 -14.63
C ASP A 56 -2.48 -8.97 -15.64
N VAL A 57 -2.45 -7.66 -15.38
CA VAL A 57 -1.71 -6.70 -16.23
C VAL A 57 -0.21 -6.87 -16.06
N ALA A 58 0.27 -7.03 -14.83
CA ALA A 58 1.69 -7.18 -14.52
C ALA A 58 2.28 -8.48 -15.12
N GLU A 59 1.53 -9.58 -15.07
CA GLU A 59 1.94 -10.85 -15.67
C GLU A 59 2.08 -10.75 -17.18
N LYS A 60 1.13 -10.13 -17.85
CA LYS A 60 1.19 -9.88 -19.30
C LYS A 60 2.35 -8.98 -19.70
N ALA A 61 2.77 -8.08 -18.84
CA ALA A 61 3.90 -7.18 -19.09
C ALA A 61 5.28 -7.87 -19.05
N ARG A 62 5.38 -9.05 -18.47
CA ARG A 62 6.60 -9.89 -18.42
C ARG A 62 7.85 -9.13 -17.93
N SER A 63 7.89 -8.81 -16.64
CA SER A 63 9.06 -8.17 -16.05
C SER A 63 10.30 -9.05 -16.10
N SER A 64 11.46 -8.45 -16.36
CA SER A 64 12.76 -9.14 -16.34
C SER A 64 13.26 -9.47 -14.93
N ILE A 65 12.64 -8.89 -13.89
CA ILE A 65 12.96 -9.16 -12.48
C ILE A 65 11.71 -9.63 -11.75
N ASN A 66 11.89 -10.34 -10.65
CA ASN A 66 10.78 -10.70 -9.77
C ASN A 66 10.28 -9.47 -9.03
N ARG A 67 8.96 -9.38 -8.84
CA ARG A 67 8.34 -8.29 -8.08
C ARG A 67 7.37 -8.84 -7.06
N ALA A 68 7.58 -8.45 -5.80
CA ALA A 68 6.64 -8.61 -4.73
C ALA A 68 5.93 -7.27 -4.48
N PHE A 69 4.64 -7.29 -4.23
CA PHE A 69 3.86 -6.06 -4.03
C PHE A 69 3.25 -6.03 -2.63
N LEU A 70 3.29 -4.85 -2.02
CA LEU A 70 2.57 -4.53 -0.81
C LEU A 70 1.32 -3.75 -1.16
N VAL A 71 0.22 -3.99 -0.44
CA VAL A 71 -0.93 -3.10 -0.50
C VAL A 71 -0.67 -1.84 0.33
N GLY A 72 -0.91 -0.69 -0.25
CA GLY A 72 -0.69 0.60 0.42
C GLY A 72 -1.87 0.99 1.30
N HIS A 73 -1.67 1.14 2.61
CA HIS A 73 -2.68 1.67 3.52
C HIS A 73 -3.23 3.03 3.07
N GLY A 74 -2.36 3.91 2.53
CA GLY A 74 -2.78 5.19 1.98
C GLY A 74 -3.73 5.05 0.78
N ASN A 75 -3.54 4.01 -0.07
CA ASN A 75 -4.47 3.70 -1.14
C ASN A 75 -5.83 3.24 -0.59
N ILE A 76 -5.82 2.32 0.39
CA ILE A 76 -7.03 1.82 1.04
C ILE A 76 -7.82 2.96 1.66
N ARG A 77 -7.15 3.84 2.43
CA ARG A 77 -7.79 5.03 2.99
C ARG A 77 -8.37 5.93 1.91
N ALA A 78 -7.62 6.17 0.84
CA ALA A 78 -8.08 7.06 -0.24
C ALA A 78 -9.25 6.47 -1.04
N CYS A 79 -9.39 5.15 -1.11
CA CYS A 79 -10.56 4.50 -1.71
C CYS A 79 -11.81 4.63 -0.83
N THR A 80 -11.66 4.61 0.50
CA THR A 80 -12.79 4.56 1.45
C THR A 80 -13.15 5.93 2.01
N LEU A 81 -12.15 6.69 2.49
CA LEU A 81 -12.33 7.99 3.14
C LEU A 81 -11.84 9.16 2.26
N GLU A 82 -11.39 8.87 1.05
CA GLU A 82 -10.71 9.84 0.21
C GLU A 82 -9.48 10.44 0.93
N TYR A 83 -9.45 11.75 1.14
CA TYR A 83 -8.37 12.44 1.83
C TYR A 83 -8.87 13.16 3.09
N GLU A 84 -9.99 12.69 3.65
CA GLU A 84 -10.57 13.30 4.85
C GLU A 84 -9.71 13.04 6.09
N ASN A 85 -9.54 14.10 6.90
CA ASN A 85 -8.81 14.02 8.17
C ASN A 85 -9.77 13.60 9.29
N ARG A 86 -10.17 12.34 9.28
CA ARG A 86 -11.01 11.73 10.32
C ARG A 86 -10.71 10.23 10.46
N ALA A 87 -11.16 9.65 11.55
CA ALA A 87 -11.15 8.20 11.69
C ALA A 87 -12.23 7.55 10.78
N PRO A 88 -12.02 6.31 10.33
CA PRO A 88 -13.08 5.53 9.70
C PRO A 88 -14.18 5.21 10.70
N ASP A 89 -15.43 5.19 10.23
CA ASP A 89 -16.53 4.61 10.98
C ASP A 89 -16.44 3.05 10.96
N PRO A 90 -17.29 2.34 11.74
CA PRO A 90 -17.22 0.88 11.78
C PRO A 90 -17.49 0.20 10.42
N TYR A 91 -18.33 0.78 9.57
CA TYR A 91 -18.60 0.25 8.24
C TYR A 91 -17.41 0.46 7.31
N GLU A 92 -16.85 1.67 7.31
CA GLU A 92 -15.66 2.02 6.53
C GLU A 92 -14.44 1.17 6.93
N LEU A 93 -14.25 0.94 8.25
CA LEU A 93 -13.19 0.06 8.73
C LEU A 93 -13.32 -1.37 8.19
N VAL A 94 -14.54 -1.90 8.12
CA VAL A 94 -14.82 -3.20 7.52
C VAL A 94 -14.50 -3.21 6.02
N GLN A 95 -14.84 -2.13 5.30
CA GLN A 95 -14.50 -2.01 3.88
C GLN A 95 -12.98 -1.97 3.67
N MET A 96 -12.27 -1.18 4.47
CA MET A 96 -10.80 -1.15 4.44
C MET A 96 -10.19 -2.52 4.69
N GLY A 97 -10.73 -3.27 5.66
CA GLY A 97 -10.29 -4.64 5.94
C GLY A 97 -10.51 -5.61 4.77
N ARG A 98 -11.61 -5.46 4.04
CA ARG A 98 -11.87 -6.26 2.83
C ARG A 98 -10.88 -5.97 1.72
N GLU A 99 -10.54 -4.70 1.49
CA GLU A 99 -9.53 -4.32 0.50
C GLU A 99 -8.15 -4.93 0.82
N VAL A 100 -7.77 -4.97 2.11
CA VAL A 100 -6.56 -5.67 2.55
C VAL A 100 -6.66 -7.16 2.23
N GLU A 101 -7.76 -7.79 2.62
CA GLU A 101 -7.97 -9.24 2.46
C GLU A 101 -7.98 -9.65 0.97
N GLU A 102 -8.68 -8.89 0.12
CA GLU A 102 -8.68 -9.11 -1.33
C GLU A 102 -7.28 -8.97 -1.94
N ALA A 103 -6.50 -7.97 -1.50
CA ALA A 103 -5.13 -7.81 -1.96
C ALA A 103 -4.24 -8.99 -1.55
N MET A 104 -4.37 -9.47 -0.31
CA MET A 104 -3.61 -10.62 0.19
C MET A 104 -4.00 -11.92 -0.54
N GLN A 105 -5.29 -12.14 -0.78
CA GLN A 105 -5.79 -13.29 -1.56
C GLN A 105 -5.31 -13.26 -3.02
N ALA A 106 -5.16 -12.07 -3.59
CA ALA A 106 -4.61 -11.90 -4.94
C ALA A 106 -3.09 -12.11 -5.02
N GLY A 107 -2.38 -12.19 -3.89
CA GLY A 107 -0.94 -12.47 -3.85
C GLY A 107 -0.07 -11.29 -3.36
N ALA A 108 -0.64 -10.30 -2.68
CA ALA A 108 0.16 -9.29 -2.01
C ALA A 108 0.98 -9.92 -0.87
N PHE A 109 2.21 -9.44 -0.66
CA PHE A 109 3.13 -9.95 0.36
C PHE A 109 2.94 -9.31 1.74
N GLY A 110 2.08 -8.32 1.84
CA GLY A 110 1.83 -7.60 3.08
C GLY A 110 1.28 -6.21 2.81
N MET A 111 1.36 -5.35 3.82
CA MET A 111 0.86 -3.98 3.76
C MET A 111 1.97 -2.98 4.09
N SER A 112 1.93 -1.82 3.44
CA SER A 112 2.77 -0.68 3.81
C SER A 112 1.95 0.51 4.29
N SER A 113 2.56 1.35 5.13
CA SER A 113 2.02 2.66 5.48
C SER A 113 3.02 3.78 5.28
N GLY A 114 2.53 5.01 5.15
CA GLY A 114 3.32 6.23 5.18
C GLY A 114 2.61 7.24 6.05
N LEU A 115 3.07 7.36 7.31
CA LEU A 115 2.37 8.10 8.35
C LEU A 115 2.80 9.56 8.44
N ILE A 116 3.73 9.98 7.59
CA ILE A 116 4.22 11.36 7.52
C ILE A 116 3.43 12.22 6.52
N TYR A 117 2.68 11.61 5.60
CA TYR A 117 1.93 12.32 4.56
C TYR A 117 0.47 11.83 4.41
N PRO A 118 -0.43 12.70 3.86
CA PRO A 118 -1.82 12.34 3.62
C PRO A 118 -1.98 11.21 2.58
N PRO A 119 -3.00 10.35 2.75
CA PRO A 119 -3.95 10.33 3.84
C PRO A 119 -3.49 9.51 5.06
N GLY A 120 -2.31 8.87 5.01
CA GLY A 120 -1.80 8.00 6.06
C GLY A 120 -1.59 8.72 7.40
N CYS A 121 -1.17 10.00 7.38
CA CYS A 121 -0.93 10.79 8.60
C CYS A 121 -2.20 11.04 9.43
N TYR A 122 -3.38 10.84 8.88
CA TYR A 122 -4.66 10.97 9.59
C TYR A 122 -5.06 9.71 10.34
N ALA A 123 -4.42 8.57 10.01
CA ALA A 123 -4.70 7.29 10.66
C ALA A 123 -4.22 7.29 12.10
N LYS A 124 -4.97 6.61 12.95
CA LYS A 124 -4.59 6.32 14.32
C LYS A 124 -3.95 4.93 14.41
N THR A 125 -3.14 4.70 15.42
CA THR A 125 -2.44 3.44 15.68
C THR A 125 -3.38 2.23 15.67
N TRP A 126 -4.59 2.35 16.24
CA TRP A 126 -5.58 1.27 16.27
C TRP A 126 -6.07 0.88 14.87
N GLU A 127 -6.25 1.84 13.94
CA GLU A 127 -6.66 1.57 12.57
C GLU A 127 -5.62 0.70 11.85
N LEU A 128 -4.36 1.08 11.97
CA LEU A 128 -3.25 0.30 11.40
C LEU A 128 -3.16 -1.10 12.02
N THR A 129 -3.36 -1.19 13.34
CA THR A 129 -3.38 -2.48 14.05
C THR A 129 -4.48 -3.40 13.51
N GLU A 130 -5.69 -2.89 13.28
CA GLU A 130 -6.78 -3.70 12.72
C GLU A 130 -6.46 -4.16 11.29
N MET A 131 -5.87 -3.31 10.46
CA MET A 131 -5.43 -3.71 9.12
C MET A 131 -4.30 -4.76 9.17
N CYS A 132 -3.35 -4.61 10.09
CA CYS A 132 -2.26 -5.57 10.27
C CYS A 132 -2.75 -6.96 10.73
N LYS A 133 -3.82 -7.04 11.52
CA LYS A 133 -4.45 -8.32 11.85
C LYS A 133 -4.98 -9.07 10.61
N MET A 134 -5.37 -8.34 9.56
CA MET A 134 -5.80 -8.98 8.31
C MET A 134 -4.63 -9.61 7.57
N ILE A 135 -3.50 -8.89 7.43
CA ILE A 135 -2.33 -9.43 6.73
C ILE A 135 -1.70 -10.62 7.47
N LYS A 136 -1.78 -10.66 8.80
CA LYS A 136 -1.28 -11.77 9.62
C LYS A 136 -1.91 -13.12 9.26
N LYS A 137 -3.18 -13.14 8.87
CA LYS A 137 -3.86 -14.37 8.44
C LYS A 137 -3.21 -15.04 7.21
N TYR A 138 -2.43 -14.26 6.47
CA TYR A 138 -1.75 -14.67 5.23
C TYR A 138 -0.23 -14.72 5.38
N ASP A 139 0.29 -14.69 6.62
CA ASP A 139 1.73 -14.61 6.91
C ASP A 139 2.40 -13.40 6.24
N GLY A 140 1.64 -12.32 6.08
CA GLY A 140 2.10 -11.08 5.46
C GLY A 140 2.90 -10.22 6.43
N PHE A 141 3.78 -9.36 5.89
CA PHE A 141 4.56 -8.43 6.71
C PHE A 141 4.07 -6.98 6.59
N TYR A 142 4.37 -6.19 7.61
CA TYR A 142 4.08 -4.76 7.66
C TYR A 142 5.36 -3.94 7.51
N SER A 143 5.34 -2.96 6.60
CA SER A 143 6.40 -1.99 6.35
C SER A 143 5.88 -0.58 6.58
N THR A 144 6.61 0.27 7.29
CA THR A 144 6.13 1.63 7.56
C THR A 144 7.17 2.70 7.31
N HIS A 145 6.75 3.78 6.66
CA HIS A 145 7.37 5.09 6.79
C HIS A 145 6.75 5.74 8.02
N ILE A 146 7.51 5.84 9.08
CA ILE A 146 7.02 6.26 10.39
C ILE A 146 6.49 7.70 10.41
N ARG A 147 5.74 8.06 11.45
CA ARG A 147 4.99 9.32 11.54
C ARG A 147 5.87 10.56 11.63
N ASN A 148 7.04 10.41 12.21
CA ASN A 148 8.00 11.50 12.39
C ASN A 148 9.43 10.96 12.37
N GLU A 149 10.35 11.68 11.73
CA GLU A 149 11.78 11.34 11.66
C GLU A 149 12.66 12.40 12.36
N GLY A 150 12.04 13.33 13.06
CA GLY A 150 12.67 14.44 13.80
C GLY A 150 12.40 14.39 15.30
N ASP A 151 11.85 15.46 15.84
CA ASP A 151 11.71 15.70 17.28
C ASP A 151 10.90 14.64 18.06
N THR A 152 9.98 13.93 17.40
CA THR A 152 9.18 12.85 17.98
C THR A 152 9.49 11.49 17.38
N LEU A 153 10.73 11.25 16.99
CA LEU A 153 11.19 9.98 16.41
C LEU A 153 10.93 8.79 17.33
N GLU A 154 11.20 8.92 18.64
CA GLU A 154 11.00 7.84 19.62
C GLU A 154 9.54 7.45 19.74
N ASP A 155 8.61 8.41 19.71
CA ASP A 155 7.18 8.15 19.73
C ASP A 155 6.74 7.42 18.45
N ALA A 156 7.26 7.85 17.30
CA ALA A 156 6.96 7.23 16.02
C ALA A 156 7.48 5.79 15.90
N LEU A 157 8.66 5.51 16.45
CA LEU A 157 9.20 4.15 16.55
C LEU A 157 8.38 3.30 17.51
N SER A 158 7.99 3.87 18.65
CA SER A 158 7.13 3.20 19.64
C SER A 158 5.77 2.85 19.05
N GLU A 159 5.16 3.73 18.25
CA GLU A 159 3.94 3.46 17.50
C GLU A 159 4.11 2.26 16.54
N ALA A 160 5.19 2.23 15.77
CA ALA A 160 5.46 1.14 14.83
C ALA A 160 5.60 -0.22 15.54
N ILE A 161 6.31 -0.23 16.69
CA ILE A 161 6.48 -1.41 17.53
C ILE A 161 5.13 -1.83 18.16
N GLU A 162 4.32 -0.88 18.61
CA GLU A 162 3.00 -1.15 19.17
C GLU A 162 2.08 -1.80 18.15
N ILE A 163 2.03 -1.29 16.91
CA ILE A 163 1.27 -1.89 15.82
C ILE A 163 1.69 -3.35 15.62
N SER A 164 2.99 -3.60 15.52
CA SER A 164 3.54 -4.95 15.32
C SER A 164 3.21 -5.92 16.47
N LYS A 165 3.19 -5.44 17.72
CA LYS A 165 2.90 -6.29 18.88
C LYS A 165 1.43 -6.62 19.05
N ARG A 166 0.53 -5.73 18.59
CA ARG A 166 -0.93 -5.86 18.77
C ARG A 166 -1.65 -6.52 17.59
N SER A 167 -0.96 -6.73 16.49
CA SER A 167 -1.51 -7.37 15.29
C SER A 167 -1.32 -8.91 15.20
#